data_2c55ca585d45ddd06f7e9f683ca3a4bf
#
_entry.id   2c55ca585d45ddd06f7e9f683ca3a4bf
#
_cell.length_a   1.000
_cell.length_b   1.000
_cell.length_c   1.000
_cell.angle_alpha   90.00
_cell.angle_beta   90.00
_cell.angle_gamma   90.00
#
_symmetry.space_group_name_H-M   'P 1'
#
loop_
_entity.id
_entity.type
_entity.pdbx_description
1 polymer ?
#
loop_
_entity_poly.entity_id
_entity_poly.type
_entity_poly.pdbx_seq_one_letter_code
_entity_poly.pdbx_strand_id
1 'polypeptide(L)'
;MRLNRKQKIVRNMALCILMVLGIYAAMDFPPYTVDAMCRRMQANNLLPSLEPVYVLKEKHSYSGEMFQRRFTYIIGRSGDYFVSFQYDWYLLNNQWDRSREVEIAEGTLCTARNGTMYIAGDFADAAAATAVVRAEKGEKVREFTLEGEKLTDEVFGFDVSAGEGYFPFQEENVPEDEKSLAALARYWYRTSTGDGGYSLDHAELPVTLILYDESGAVIDTRALTIGTYDLHSWR
;
A
#
# COMPACT_ATOMS: atom_id res chain seq x y z
N MET A 1 -28.33 -40.56 -31.16
CA MET A 1 -27.74 -39.76 -32.28
C MET A 1 -26.23 -39.69 -32.10
N ARG A 2 -25.42 -40.29 -33.02
CA ARG A 2 -23.94 -40.23 -32.86
C ARG A 2 -23.43 -38.94 -33.48
N LEU A 3 -22.84 -38.07 -32.66
CA LEU A 3 -22.20 -36.82 -33.09
C LEU A 3 -21.02 -37.14 -34.03
N ASN A 4 -20.91 -36.40 -35.12
CA ASN A 4 -19.74 -36.47 -35.99
C ASN A 4 -18.49 -35.81 -35.32
N ARG A 5 -17.31 -35.99 -35.92
CA ARG A 5 -16.05 -35.50 -35.33
C ARG A 5 -16.05 -33.98 -35.06
N LYS A 6 -16.60 -33.21 -35.98
CA LYS A 6 -16.67 -31.73 -35.85
C LYS A 6 -17.60 -31.32 -34.70
N GLN A 7 -18.76 -31.96 -34.60
CA GLN A 7 -19.74 -31.72 -33.52
C GLN A 7 -19.19 -32.10 -32.13
N LYS A 8 -18.37 -33.17 -32.03
CA LYS A 8 -17.67 -33.52 -30.78
C LYS A 8 -16.67 -32.45 -30.37
N ILE A 9 -15.90 -31.92 -31.31
CA ILE A 9 -14.94 -30.83 -31.04
C ILE A 9 -15.66 -29.58 -30.53
N VAL A 10 -16.69 -29.14 -31.25
CA VAL A 10 -17.47 -27.92 -30.83
C VAL A 10 -18.10 -28.13 -29.45
N ARG A 11 -18.69 -29.28 -29.19
CA ARG A 11 -19.26 -29.61 -27.85
C ARG A 11 -18.17 -29.55 -26.76
N ASN A 12 -17.01 -30.18 -26.99
CA ASN A 12 -15.94 -30.21 -26.00
C ASN A 12 -15.36 -28.79 -25.75
N MET A 13 -15.20 -27.95 -26.79
CA MET A 13 -14.85 -26.55 -26.63
C MET A 13 -15.89 -25.79 -25.81
N ALA A 14 -17.18 -25.96 -26.09
CA ALA A 14 -18.25 -25.33 -25.31
C ALA A 14 -18.22 -25.77 -23.84
N LEU A 15 -17.98 -27.04 -23.57
CA LEU A 15 -17.86 -27.55 -22.21
C LEU A 15 -16.62 -26.96 -21.49
N CYS A 16 -15.49 -26.85 -22.18
CA CYS A 16 -14.29 -26.20 -21.62
C CYS A 16 -14.56 -24.71 -21.26
N ILE A 17 -15.24 -23.99 -22.18
CA ILE A 17 -15.60 -22.57 -21.92
C ILE A 17 -16.54 -22.47 -20.71
N LEU A 18 -17.58 -23.32 -20.66
CA LEU A 18 -18.51 -23.34 -19.53
C LEU A 18 -17.81 -23.70 -18.21
N MET A 19 -16.86 -24.63 -18.24
CA MET A 19 -16.06 -24.97 -17.05
C MET A 19 -15.21 -23.81 -16.59
N VAL A 20 -14.52 -23.12 -17.51
CA VAL A 20 -13.73 -21.92 -17.18
C VAL A 20 -14.62 -20.81 -16.62
N LEU A 21 -15.78 -20.55 -17.23
CA LEU A 21 -16.74 -19.57 -16.71
C LEU A 21 -17.29 -19.98 -15.35
N GLY A 22 -17.54 -21.25 -15.13
CA GLY A 22 -17.99 -21.77 -13.83
C GLY A 22 -16.93 -21.60 -12.74
N ILE A 23 -15.66 -21.88 -13.04
CA ILE A 23 -14.55 -21.63 -12.11
C ILE A 23 -14.44 -20.13 -11.82
N TYR A 24 -14.48 -19.28 -12.85
CA TYR A 24 -14.40 -17.83 -12.68
C TYR A 24 -15.56 -17.27 -11.85
N ALA A 25 -16.77 -17.80 -12.04
CA ALA A 25 -17.92 -17.45 -11.22
C ALA A 25 -17.77 -17.94 -9.76
N ALA A 26 -17.25 -19.15 -9.56
CA ALA A 26 -16.99 -19.70 -8.23
C ALA A 26 -15.91 -18.89 -7.45
N MET A 27 -15.03 -18.20 -8.17
CA MET A 27 -14.03 -17.27 -7.62
C MET A 27 -14.59 -15.86 -7.45
N ASP A 28 -15.89 -15.67 -7.53
CA ASP A 28 -16.55 -14.36 -7.42
C ASP A 28 -16.05 -13.32 -8.46
N PHE A 29 -15.81 -13.78 -9.70
CA PHE A 29 -15.36 -12.92 -10.80
C PHE A 29 -14.23 -11.94 -10.39
N PRO A 30 -13.06 -12.43 -10.00
CA PRO A 30 -11.97 -11.59 -9.52
C PRO A 30 -11.60 -10.53 -10.56
N PRO A 31 -11.34 -9.28 -10.14
CA PRO A 31 -10.99 -8.20 -11.05
C PRO A 31 -9.54 -8.36 -11.53
N TYR A 32 -9.30 -8.34 -12.84
CA TYR A 32 -7.96 -8.44 -13.43
C TYR A 32 -7.45 -7.13 -14.02
N THR A 33 -8.31 -6.14 -14.17
CA THR A 33 -7.93 -4.81 -14.66
C THR A 33 -8.05 -3.79 -13.54
N VAL A 34 -7.24 -2.73 -13.60
CA VAL A 34 -7.29 -1.63 -12.63
C VAL A 34 -8.69 -1.04 -12.53
N ASP A 35 -9.34 -0.80 -13.69
CA ASP A 35 -10.71 -0.27 -13.72
C ASP A 35 -11.73 -1.21 -13.05
N ALA A 36 -11.56 -2.53 -13.20
CA ALA A 36 -12.43 -3.49 -12.53
C ALA A 36 -12.18 -3.53 -11.02
N MET A 37 -10.92 -3.37 -10.59
CA MET A 37 -10.54 -3.25 -9.18
C MET A 37 -11.15 -1.99 -8.57
N CYS A 38 -11.01 -0.83 -9.22
CA CYS A 38 -11.60 0.42 -8.79
C CYS A 38 -13.13 0.33 -8.71
N ARG A 39 -13.80 -0.20 -9.73
CA ARG A 39 -15.26 -0.39 -9.71
C ARG A 39 -15.72 -1.29 -8.57
N ARG A 40 -14.98 -2.36 -8.28
CA ARG A 40 -15.31 -3.25 -7.16
C ARG A 40 -15.11 -2.56 -5.83
N MET A 41 -14.02 -1.81 -5.67
CA MET A 41 -13.73 -1.03 -4.47
C MET A 41 -14.78 0.06 -4.26
N GLN A 42 -15.16 0.78 -5.33
CA GLN A 42 -16.23 1.76 -5.35
C GLN A 42 -17.56 1.16 -4.85
N ALA A 43 -17.96 -0.01 -5.39
CA ALA A 43 -19.18 -0.68 -4.97
C ALA A 43 -19.16 -1.14 -3.51
N ASN A 44 -18.02 -1.66 -3.04
CA ASN A 44 -17.87 -2.16 -1.68
C ASN A 44 -17.90 -1.05 -0.62
N ASN A 45 -17.43 0.15 -0.97
CA ASN A 45 -17.32 1.29 -0.05
C ASN A 45 -18.33 2.40 -0.33
N LEU A 46 -19.29 2.17 -1.25
CA LEU A 46 -20.34 3.13 -1.63
C LEU A 46 -19.78 4.49 -2.10
N LEU A 47 -18.63 4.47 -2.77
CA LEU A 47 -18.01 5.68 -3.31
C LEU A 47 -18.74 6.13 -4.59
N PRO A 48 -18.90 7.44 -4.83
CA PRO A 48 -19.61 7.95 -6.00
C PRO A 48 -18.88 7.65 -7.32
N SER A 49 -17.56 7.77 -7.31
CA SER A 49 -16.67 7.39 -8.42
C SER A 49 -15.29 7.08 -7.81
N LEU A 50 -14.47 6.31 -8.51
CA LEU A 50 -13.09 6.05 -8.10
C LEU A 50 -12.23 5.96 -9.35
N GLU A 51 -11.39 6.96 -9.54
CA GLU A 51 -10.44 7.04 -10.65
C GLU A 51 -9.03 6.76 -10.13
N PRO A 52 -8.25 5.86 -10.74
CA PRO A 52 -6.90 5.58 -10.30
C PRO A 52 -5.99 6.76 -10.64
N VAL A 53 -5.32 7.33 -9.64
CA VAL A 53 -4.33 8.41 -9.81
C VAL A 53 -2.90 7.88 -9.74
N TYR A 54 -2.68 6.75 -9.06
CA TYR A 54 -1.40 6.05 -9.03
C TYR A 54 -1.59 4.54 -8.93
N VAL A 55 -0.78 3.78 -9.67
CA VAL A 55 -0.85 2.31 -9.69
C VAL A 55 0.55 1.73 -9.63
N LEU A 56 0.83 1.01 -8.55
CA LEU A 56 2.06 0.26 -8.38
C LEU A 56 1.78 -1.24 -8.57
N LYS A 57 2.54 -1.90 -9.46
CA LYS A 57 2.48 -3.34 -9.67
C LYS A 57 3.79 -3.98 -9.26
N GLU A 58 3.75 -4.80 -8.25
CA GLU A 58 4.92 -5.47 -7.71
C GLU A 58 4.81 -6.98 -7.83
N LYS A 59 5.97 -7.62 -7.88
CA LYS A 59 6.10 -9.09 -7.86
C LYS A 59 7.02 -9.43 -6.70
N HIS A 60 6.54 -10.23 -5.79
CA HIS A 60 7.33 -10.74 -4.69
C HIS A 60 7.53 -12.24 -4.84
N SER A 61 8.78 -12.68 -4.73
CA SER A 61 9.15 -14.09 -4.65
C SER A 61 9.56 -14.39 -3.23
N TYR A 62 8.74 -15.13 -2.52
CA TYR A 62 9.12 -15.63 -1.20
C TYR A 62 10.03 -16.85 -1.35
N SER A 63 11.10 -16.89 -0.54
CA SER A 63 11.99 -18.04 -0.49
C SER A 63 11.22 -19.31 -0.13
N GLY A 64 11.20 -20.28 -1.05
CA GLY A 64 10.48 -21.55 -0.86
C GLY A 64 9.08 -21.61 -1.48
N GLU A 65 8.54 -20.52 -2.01
CA GLU A 65 7.27 -20.55 -2.74
C GLU A 65 7.49 -20.88 -4.23
N MET A 66 6.70 -21.83 -4.74
CA MET A 66 6.73 -22.24 -6.15
C MET A 66 6.14 -21.17 -7.08
N PHE A 67 5.39 -20.21 -6.54
CA PHE A 67 4.68 -19.18 -7.29
C PHE A 67 5.00 -17.79 -6.76
N GLN A 68 5.21 -16.86 -7.69
CA GLN A 68 5.37 -15.45 -7.38
C GLN A 68 4.00 -14.86 -7.01
N ARG A 69 3.92 -14.14 -5.90
CA ARG A 69 2.78 -13.29 -5.62
C ARG A 69 2.93 -11.98 -6.37
N ARG A 70 1.85 -11.48 -6.89
CA ARG A 70 1.78 -10.17 -7.55
C ARG A 70 0.80 -9.30 -6.79
N PHE A 71 1.22 -8.08 -6.55
CA PHE A 71 0.40 -7.09 -5.88
C PHE A 71 0.09 -5.96 -6.85
N THR A 72 -1.11 -5.45 -6.77
CA THR A 72 -1.50 -4.20 -7.41
C THR A 72 -1.97 -3.26 -6.32
N TYR A 73 -1.15 -2.27 -6.01
CA TYR A 73 -1.47 -1.20 -5.09
C TYR A 73 -2.00 -0.02 -5.88
N ILE A 74 -3.09 0.54 -5.44
CA ILE A 74 -3.80 1.60 -6.14
C ILE A 74 -4.09 2.73 -5.16
N ILE A 75 -3.74 3.94 -5.56
CA ILE A 75 -4.26 5.16 -4.98
C ILE A 75 -5.24 5.73 -6.01
N GLY A 76 -6.47 5.98 -5.58
CA GLY A 76 -7.53 6.52 -6.43
C GLY A 76 -8.15 7.76 -5.82
N ARG A 77 -8.79 8.57 -6.65
CA ARG A 77 -9.54 9.76 -6.27
C ARG A 77 -11.03 9.53 -6.45
N SER A 78 -11.81 9.95 -5.47
CA SER A 78 -13.27 9.90 -5.47
C SER A 78 -13.84 11.23 -4.98
N GLY A 79 -14.01 12.19 -5.90
CA GLY A 79 -14.33 13.58 -5.56
C GLY A 79 -13.19 14.22 -4.75
N ASP A 80 -13.50 14.67 -3.52
CA ASP A 80 -12.53 15.28 -2.61
C ASP A 80 -11.78 14.26 -1.74
N TYR A 81 -12.05 12.96 -1.94
CA TYR A 81 -11.43 11.87 -1.18
C TYR A 81 -10.35 11.17 -1.99
N PHE A 82 -9.25 10.83 -1.32
CA PHE A 82 -8.27 9.87 -1.80
C PHE A 82 -8.45 8.54 -1.09
N VAL A 83 -8.26 7.45 -1.83
CA VAL A 83 -8.47 6.08 -1.36
C VAL A 83 -7.28 5.23 -1.74
N SER A 84 -6.67 4.54 -0.77
CA SER A 84 -5.65 3.55 -1.05
C SER A 84 -6.15 2.14 -0.77
N PHE A 85 -5.75 1.21 -1.61
CA PHE A 85 -6.10 -0.21 -1.47
C PHE A 85 -5.18 -1.11 -2.28
N GLN A 86 -5.19 -2.41 -1.95
CA GLN A 86 -4.37 -3.42 -2.60
C GLN A 86 -5.20 -4.61 -3.06
N TYR A 87 -4.81 -5.14 -4.22
CA TYR A 87 -5.22 -6.45 -4.70
C TYR A 87 -4.03 -7.38 -4.80
N ASP A 88 -4.18 -8.59 -4.25
CA ASP A 88 -3.21 -9.66 -4.36
C ASP A 88 -3.64 -10.65 -5.43
N TRP A 89 -2.71 -10.98 -6.30
CA TRP A 89 -2.91 -12.04 -7.29
C TRP A 89 -2.15 -13.29 -6.87
N TYR A 90 -2.89 -14.36 -6.65
CA TYR A 90 -2.33 -15.67 -6.35
C TYR A 90 -2.95 -16.71 -7.29
N LEU A 91 -2.12 -17.39 -8.10
CA LEU A 91 -2.53 -18.34 -9.14
C LEU A 91 -3.52 -17.71 -10.14
N LEU A 92 -4.77 -18.16 -10.10
CA LEU A 92 -5.87 -17.68 -10.94
C LEU A 92 -6.80 -16.70 -10.21
N ASN A 93 -6.47 -16.35 -9.00
CA ASN A 93 -7.29 -15.49 -8.15
C ASN A 93 -6.63 -14.13 -7.92
N ASN A 94 -7.41 -13.09 -8.12
CA ASN A 94 -7.01 -11.72 -7.80
C ASN A 94 -8.03 -11.19 -6.79
N GLN A 95 -7.67 -11.25 -5.52
CA GLN A 95 -8.53 -10.86 -4.42
C GLN A 95 -8.02 -9.59 -3.76
N TRP A 96 -8.95 -8.79 -3.26
CA TRP A 96 -8.63 -7.72 -2.37
C TRP A 96 -7.95 -8.28 -1.11
N ASP A 97 -6.79 -7.74 -0.78
CA ASP A 97 -6.12 -8.05 0.47
C ASP A 97 -6.90 -7.43 1.64
N ARG A 98 -7.65 -8.30 2.32
CA ARG A 98 -8.42 -7.90 3.50
C ARG A 98 -7.53 -7.68 4.73
N SER A 99 -6.26 -8.09 4.68
CA SER A 99 -5.32 -7.86 5.78
C SER A 99 -4.86 -6.40 5.84
N ARG A 100 -5.10 -5.63 4.78
CA ARG A 100 -4.81 -4.20 4.69
C ARG A 100 -6.10 -3.43 4.60
N GLU A 101 -6.29 -2.54 5.54
CA GLU A 101 -7.44 -1.66 5.55
C GLU A 101 -7.43 -0.75 4.32
N VAL A 102 -8.62 -0.48 3.79
CA VAL A 102 -8.81 0.58 2.81
C VAL A 102 -8.68 1.89 3.56
N GLU A 103 -7.72 2.70 3.19
CA GLU A 103 -7.56 4.03 3.75
C GLU A 103 -8.34 5.02 2.90
N ILE A 104 -9.16 5.83 3.53
CA ILE A 104 -9.97 6.87 2.88
C ILE A 104 -9.72 8.17 3.63
N ALA A 105 -9.24 9.19 2.93
CA ALA A 105 -8.98 10.49 3.51
C ALA A 105 -9.54 11.61 2.63
N GLU A 106 -10.11 12.63 3.27
CA GLU A 106 -10.56 13.85 2.60
C GLU A 106 -9.37 14.81 2.42
N GLY A 107 -9.22 15.33 1.23
CA GLY A 107 -8.20 16.33 0.84
C GLY A 107 -6.81 15.74 0.67
N THR A 108 -6.21 15.09 1.66
CA THR A 108 -4.88 14.49 1.56
C THR A 108 -4.85 13.13 2.21
N LEU A 109 -4.36 12.13 1.51
CA LEU A 109 -4.09 10.79 2.00
C LEU A 109 -2.60 10.62 2.21
N CYS A 110 -2.19 10.12 3.37
CA CYS A 110 -0.84 9.64 3.61
C CYS A 110 -0.90 8.16 3.93
N THR A 111 -0.16 7.36 3.20
CA THR A 111 -0.09 5.92 3.35
C THR A 111 1.33 5.45 3.11
N ALA A 112 1.75 4.36 3.73
CA ALA A 112 3.09 3.83 3.56
C ALA A 112 3.04 2.39 3.09
N ARG A 113 3.99 2.01 2.21
CA ARG A 113 4.10 0.67 1.70
C ARG A 113 5.53 0.34 1.26
N ASN A 114 6.03 -0.81 1.67
CA ASN A 114 7.33 -1.34 1.26
C ASN A 114 8.48 -0.33 1.41
N GLY A 115 8.49 0.44 2.49
CA GLY A 115 9.51 1.45 2.74
C GLY A 115 9.31 2.74 1.95
N THR A 116 8.20 2.91 1.25
CA THR A 116 7.83 4.16 0.58
C THR A 116 6.57 4.72 1.23
N MET A 117 6.62 5.98 1.65
CA MET A 117 5.46 6.75 2.07
C MET A 117 4.89 7.48 0.86
N TYR A 118 3.62 7.30 0.60
CA TYR A 118 2.87 7.96 -0.46
C TYR A 118 1.99 9.04 0.13
N ILE A 119 2.06 10.23 -0.44
CA ILE A 119 1.18 11.34 -0.09
C ILE A 119 0.40 11.70 -1.34
N ALA A 120 -0.92 11.53 -1.28
CA ALA A 120 -1.83 11.90 -2.36
C ALA A 120 -2.64 13.12 -1.97
N GLY A 121 -2.76 14.08 -2.88
CA GLY A 121 -3.44 15.34 -2.66
C GLY A 121 -3.49 16.19 -3.93
N ASP A 122 -4.00 17.40 -3.81
CA ASP A 122 -4.06 18.35 -4.94
C ASP A 122 -2.74 19.14 -5.03
N PHE A 123 -1.73 18.52 -5.68
CA PHE A 123 -0.36 19.02 -5.77
C PHE A 123 0.03 19.40 -7.22
N ALA A 124 -0.93 19.72 -8.07
CA ALA A 124 -0.67 19.95 -9.49
C ALA A 124 0.42 21.00 -9.76
N ASP A 125 0.49 22.03 -8.93
CA ASP A 125 1.43 23.15 -9.05
C ASP A 125 2.79 22.89 -8.36
N ALA A 126 2.92 21.82 -7.57
CA ALA A 126 4.17 21.49 -6.89
C ALA A 126 5.04 20.58 -7.77
N ALA A 127 6.26 21.01 -8.12
CA ALA A 127 7.18 20.21 -8.94
C ALA A 127 8.03 19.24 -8.11
N ALA A 128 8.41 19.63 -6.88
CA ALA A 128 9.08 18.77 -5.90
C ALA A 128 8.52 19.04 -4.51
N ALA A 129 8.69 18.08 -3.62
CA ALA A 129 8.28 18.24 -2.23
C ALA A 129 9.34 17.66 -1.29
N THR A 130 9.53 18.36 -0.18
CA THR A 130 10.28 17.86 0.97
C THR A 130 9.28 17.61 2.09
N ALA A 131 9.28 16.41 2.66
CA ALA A 131 8.46 16.10 3.80
C ALA A 131 9.30 16.11 5.07
N VAL A 132 8.83 16.77 6.11
CA VAL A 132 9.37 16.66 7.47
C VAL A 132 8.37 15.85 8.29
N VAL A 133 8.79 14.66 8.72
CA VAL A 133 8.02 13.79 9.62
C VAL A 133 8.49 14.07 11.03
N ARG A 134 7.65 14.70 11.82
CA ARG A 134 7.92 15.03 13.22
C ARG A 134 7.21 14.03 14.12
N ALA A 135 7.98 13.18 14.79
CA ALA A 135 7.51 12.22 15.77
C ALA A 135 7.68 12.78 17.19
N GLU A 136 6.67 12.61 18.04
CA GLU A 136 6.66 13.11 19.40
C GLU A 136 6.29 12.01 20.40
N LYS A 137 7.01 11.94 21.54
CA LYS A 137 6.65 11.08 22.67
C LYS A 137 6.96 11.78 24.00
N GLY A 138 5.96 12.34 24.64
CA GLY A 138 6.14 13.19 25.82
C GLY A 138 6.95 14.45 25.46
N GLU A 139 8.09 14.64 26.13
CA GLU A 139 9.00 15.78 25.85
C GLU A 139 10.00 15.51 24.72
N LYS A 140 10.03 14.27 24.19
CA LYS A 140 10.95 13.90 23.12
C LYS A 140 10.36 14.23 21.77
N VAL A 141 11.15 14.88 20.92
CA VAL A 141 10.80 15.22 19.54
C VAL A 141 11.92 14.76 18.62
N ARG A 142 11.53 14.12 17.51
CA ARG A 142 12.44 13.73 16.43
C ARG A 142 11.86 14.14 15.10
N GLU A 143 12.72 14.69 14.25
CA GLU A 143 12.35 15.12 12.92
C GLU A 143 13.17 14.34 11.88
N PHE A 144 12.48 13.90 10.83
CA PHE A 144 13.05 13.19 9.69
C PHE A 144 12.72 13.98 8.43
N THR A 145 13.74 14.46 7.74
CA THR A 145 13.57 15.13 6.46
C THR A 145 13.66 14.11 5.34
N LEU A 146 12.64 14.05 4.51
CA LEU A 146 12.51 13.11 3.40
C LEU A 146 12.40 13.91 2.10
N GLU A 147 13.19 13.56 1.11
CA GLU A 147 13.06 14.11 -0.24
C GLU A 147 12.04 13.30 -1.03
N GLY A 148 11.08 13.99 -1.64
CA GLY A 148 9.98 13.38 -2.35
C GLY A 148 10.18 13.38 -3.85
N GLU A 149 9.79 12.28 -4.49
CA GLU A 149 9.68 12.17 -5.94
C GLU A 149 8.22 12.36 -6.35
N LYS A 150 7.97 13.25 -7.31
CA LYS A 150 6.64 13.42 -7.91
C LYS A 150 6.35 12.23 -8.82
N LEU A 151 5.44 11.36 -8.39
CA LEU A 151 5.04 10.16 -9.13
C LEU A 151 3.95 10.46 -10.15
N THR A 152 3.01 11.32 -9.78
CA THR A 152 1.94 11.86 -10.63
C THR A 152 1.63 13.30 -10.21
N ASP A 153 0.70 13.99 -10.90
CA ASP A 153 0.29 15.34 -10.50
C ASP A 153 -0.40 15.40 -9.13
N GLU A 154 -0.84 14.25 -8.63
CA GLU A 154 -1.57 14.16 -7.36
C GLU A 154 -0.84 13.29 -6.32
N VAL A 155 0.32 12.68 -6.63
CA VAL A 155 1.01 11.75 -5.72
C VAL A 155 2.51 11.99 -5.66
N PHE A 156 3.01 12.17 -4.45
CA PHE A 156 4.43 12.12 -4.12
C PHE A 156 4.79 10.82 -3.41
N GLY A 157 5.98 10.29 -3.70
CA GLY A 157 6.59 9.17 -3.01
C GLY A 157 7.83 9.63 -2.22
N PHE A 158 7.95 9.18 -0.98
CA PHE A 158 9.09 9.46 -0.10
C PHE A 158 9.70 8.15 0.37
N ASP A 159 11.00 7.98 0.21
CA ASP A 159 11.70 6.81 0.74
C ASP A 159 11.81 6.94 2.27
N VAL A 160 11.15 6.03 2.97
CA VAL A 160 11.18 5.89 4.44
C VAL A 160 11.83 4.59 4.86
N SER A 161 12.44 3.88 3.90
CA SER A 161 13.13 2.62 4.19
C SER A 161 14.29 2.89 5.15
N ALA A 162 14.37 2.09 6.20
CA ALA A 162 15.54 2.06 7.07
C ALA A 162 16.67 1.37 6.30
N GLY A 163 17.47 2.14 5.53
CA GLY A 163 18.72 1.68 4.90
C GLY A 163 18.74 0.24 4.33
N GLU A 164 19.71 -0.11 3.53
CA GLU A 164 19.90 -1.48 3.04
C GLU A 164 20.15 -2.47 4.21
N GLY A 165 19.08 -3.10 4.69
CA GLY A 165 19.23 -4.13 5.71
C GLY A 165 17.90 -4.53 6.31
N TYR A 166 17.46 -5.69 5.93
CA TYR A 166 16.21 -6.35 6.29
C TYR A 166 15.97 -6.59 7.80
N PHE A 167 16.92 -6.27 8.69
CA PHE A 167 16.77 -6.60 10.10
C PHE A 167 16.65 -5.38 11.01
N PRO A 168 15.42 -5.05 11.42
CA PRO A 168 15.17 -4.04 12.44
C PRO A 168 15.86 -4.35 13.78
N PHE A 169 16.30 -5.61 13.98
CA PHE A 169 17.07 -6.03 15.15
C PHE A 169 18.49 -5.45 15.17
N GLN A 170 19.06 -5.07 14.04
CA GLN A 170 20.39 -4.46 13.98
C GLN A 170 20.41 -3.04 14.57
N GLU A 171 19.26 -2.35 14.59
CA GLU A 171 19.14 -1.01 15.16
C GLU A 171 18.79 -0.99 16.67
N GLU A 172 18.67 -2.14 17.34
CA GLU A 172 18.40 -2.17 18.79
C GLU A 172 19.49 -1.45 19.60
N ASN A 173 20.74 -1.57 19.18
CA ASN A 173 21.90 -0.97 19.83
C ASN A 173 22.28 0.42 19.31
N VAL A 174 21.59 0.93 18.29
CA VAL A 174 21.81 2.27 17.75
C VAL A 174 21.27 3.30 18.76
N PRO A 175 21.99 4.39 19.04
CA PRO A 175 21.47 5.48 19.87
C PRO A 175 20.11 5.99 19.37
N GLU A 176 19.26 6.46 20.31
CA GLU A 176 17.89 6.90 19.96
C GLU A 176 17.90 8.01 18.91
N ASP A 177 18.89 8.87 18.94
CA ASP A 177 19.08 10.00 18.03
C ASP A 177 19.56 9.61 16.63
N GLU A 178 20.05 8.40 16.46
CA GLU A 178 20.51 7.86 15.18
C GLU A 178 19.52 6.85 14.57
N LYS A 179 18.43 6.51 15.29
CA LYS A 179 17.44 5.55 14.81
C LYS A 179 16.68 6.07 13.59
N SER A 180 16.43 5.20 12.63
CA SER A 180 15.50 5.46 11.53
C SER A 180 14.06 5.66 12.04
N LEU A 181 13.18 6.19 11.20
CA LEU A 181 11.76 6.37 11.55
C LEU A 181 11.11 5.04 11.97
N ALA A 182 11.38 3.97 11.25
CA ALA A 182 10.87 2.63 11.55
C ALA A 182 11.41 2.07 12.87
N ALA A 183 12.71 2.22 13.13
CA ALA A 183 13.34 1.78 14.37
C ALA A 183 12.86 2.61 15.56
N LEU A 184 12.66 3.92 15.38
CA LEU A 184 12.14 4.81 16.41
C LEU A 184 10.70 4.44 16.79
N ALA A 185 9.86 4.17 15.79
CA ALA A 185 8.48 3.75 16.03
C ALA A 185 8.42 2.51 16.92
N ARG A 186 9.24 1.50 16.63
CA ARG A 186 9.34 0.29 17.46
C ARG A 186 9.90 0.58 18.84
N TYR A 187 10.94 1.37 18.93
CA TYR A 187 11.58 1.69 20.20
C TYR A 187 10.63 2.46 21.12
N TRP A 188 9.85 3.41 20.57
CA TRP A 188 8.95 4.21 21.37
C TRP A 188 7.63 3.52 21.73
N TYR A 189 7.12 2.67 20.84
CA TYR A 189 5.77 2.10 20.95
C TYR A 189 5.75 0.57 20.97
N ARG A 190 6.91 -0.05 21.30
CA ARG A 190 6.96 -1.49 21.54
C ARG A 190 6.04 -1.84 22.69
N THR A 191 4.87 -2.35 22.41
CA THR A 191 4.03 -2.98 23.39
C THR A 191 4.56 -4.37 23.64
N SER A 192 5.12 -4.62 24.84
CA SER A 192 5.38 -5.98 25.29
C SER A 192 4.01 -6.63 25.54
N THR A 193 3.50 -7.39 24.61
CA THR A 193 2.48 -8.38 24.92
C THR A 193 3.16 -9.44 25.79
N GLY A 194 2.62 -9.64 27.02
CA GLY A 194 3.25 -10.42 28.09
C GLY A 194 3.48 -11.93 27.84
N ASP A 195 3.32 -12.41 26.62
CA ASP A 195 3.39 -13.81 26.24
C ASP A 195 4.72 -14.23 25.56
N GLY A 196 5.79 -13.41 25.67
CA GLY A 196 7.09 -13.78 25.11
C GLY A 196 7.13 -13.89 23.58
N GLY A 197 6.02 -13.68 22.91
CA GLY A 197 5.89 -13.57 21.47
C GLY A 197 6.15 -12.13 21.03
N TYR A 198 7.15 -11.92 20.21
CA TYR A 198 7.38 -10.64 19.57
C TYR A 198 6.28 -10.41 18.53
N SER A 199 5.19 -9.77 18.92
CA SER A 199 4.27 -9.17 17.95
C SER A 199 4.95 -7.92 17.40
N LEU A 200 5.65 -8.09 16.29
CA LEU A 200 6.33 -7.01 15.56
C LEU A 200 5.35 -6.08 14.82
N ASP A 201 4.06 -6.38 14.88
CA ASP A 201 3.16 -6.02 13.80
C ASP A 201 2.28 -4.79 14.03
N HIS A 202 2.32 -4.15 15.20
CA HIS A 202 1.32 -3.11 15.52
C HIS A 202 1.84 -1.90 16.31
N ALA A 203 3.09 -1.49 16.13
CA ALA A 203 3.49 -0.20 16.66
C ALA A 203 2.99 0.91 15.73
N GLU A 204 2.10 1.75 16.23
CA GLU A 204 1.58 2.93 15.55
C GLU A 204 2.32 4.16 16.08
N LEU A 205 2.99 4.88 15.20
CA LEU A 205 3.72 6.10 15.52
C LEU A 205 2.86 7.31 15.13
N PRO A 206 2.32 8.07 16.09
CA PRO A 206 1.71 9.35 15.79
C PRO A 206 2.80 10.33 15.36
N VAL A 207 2.58 10.99 14.24
CA VAL A 207 3.51 11.97 13.67
C VAL A 207 2.76 13.18 13.15
N THR A 208 3.47 14.30 13.07
CA THR A 208 3.05 15.46 12.29
C THR A 208 3.86 15.48 11.00
N LEU A 209 3.18 15.41 9.88
CA LEU A 209 3.75 15.57 8.56
C LEU A 209 3.67 17.05 8.16
N ILE A 210 4.79 17.63 7.75
CA ILE A 210 4.85 18.97 7.18
C ILE A 210 5.44 18.82 5.78
N LEU A 211 4.66 19.22 4.77
CA LEU A 211 5.07 19.16 3.37
C LEU A 211 5.48 20.54 2.89
N TYR A 212 6.65 20.63 2.29
CA TYR A 212 7.23 21.86 1.75
C TYR A 212 7.36 21.74 0.22
N ASP A 213 7.17 22.86 -0.48
CA ASP A 213 7.50 22.97 -1.90
C ASP A 213 9.00 23.23 -2.12
N GLU A 214 9.40 23.39 -3.39
CA GLU A 214 10.78 23.70 -3.78
C GLU A 214 11.31 25.03 -3.22
N SER A 215 10.43 25.97 -2.91
CA SER A 215 10.80 27.27 -2.33
C SER A 215 10.97 27.20 -0.81
N GLY A 216 10.61 26.08 -0.19
CA GLY A 216 10.56 25.91 1.26
C GLY A 216 9.27 26.46 1.89
N ALA A 217 8.25 26.78 1.09
CA ALA A 217 6.95 27.15 1.62
C ALA A 217 6.15 25.91 2.03
N VAL A 218 5.41 26.01 3.13
CA VAL A 218 4.56 24.91 3.60
C VAL A 218 3.36 24.73 2.66
N ILE A 219 3.26 23.55 2.05
CA ILE A 219 2.11 23.15 1.23
C ILE A 219 0.98 22.65 2.12
N ASP A 220 1.31 21.73 3.07
CA ASP A 220 0.33 21.10 3.95
C ASP A 220 0.96 20.72 5.30
N THR A 221 0.13 20.62 6.34
CA THR A 221 0.52 20.13 7.66
C THR A 221 -0.57 19.24 8.20
N ARG A 222 -0.24 17.98 8.51
CA ARG A 222 -1.21 17.00 8.99
C ARG A 222 -0.67 16.15 10.11
N ALA A 223 -1.55 15.86 11.08
CA ALA A 223 -1.33 14.80 12.05
C ALA A 223 -1.80 13.47 11.45
N LEU A 224 -0.96 12.46 11.52
CA LEU A 224 -1.26 11.11 11.03
C LEU A 224 -0.59 10.06 11.90
N THR A 225 -0.97 8.81 11.68
CA THR A 225 -0.38 7.66 12.36
C THR A 225 0.28 6.76 11.31
N ILE A 226 1.55 6.41 11.51
CA ILE A 226 2.30 5.53 10.62
C ILE A 226 2.46 4.17 11.29
N GLY A 227 1.97 3.12 10.65
CA GLY A 227 2.17 1.74 11.08
C GLY A 227 3.59 1.26 10.79
N THR A 228 4.23 0.60 11.74
CA THR A 228 5.61 0.08 11.53
C THR A 228 5.68 -0.99 10.46
N TYR A 229 4.60 -1.73 10.21
CA TYR A 229 4.52 -2.73 9.15
C TYR A 229 4.72 -2.11 7.76
N ASP A 230 4.19 -0.91 7.54
CA ASP A 230 4.23 -0.23 6.25
C ASP A 230 5.58 0.41 5.93
N LEU A 231 6.43 0.58 6.97
CA LEU A 231 7.78 1.11 6.84
C LEU A 231 8.82 0.05 6.44
N HIS A 232 8.42 -1.23 6.30
CA HIS A 232 9.34 -2.29 5.88
C HIS A 232 9.41 -2.42 4.37
N SER A 233 10.63 -2.35 3.86
CA SER A 233 10.94 -2.75 2.49
C SER A 233 11.09 -4.28 2.43
N TRP A 234 10.27 -4.96 1.65
CA TRP A 234 10.34 -6.39 1.34
C TRP A 234 11.16 -6.65 0.05
N ARG A 235 12.20 -5.86 -0.19
CA ARG A 235 13.06 -6.04 -1.37
C ARG A 235 14.02 -7.21 -1.21
#